data_71dbd65816dad99c6a9de67c5ce9f576
#
_entry.id   71dbd65816dad99c6a9de67c5ce9f576
#
_cell.length_a   1.000
_cell.length_b   1.000
_cell.length_c   1.000
_cell.angle_alpha   90.00
_cell.angle_beta   90.00
_cell.angle_gamma   90.00
#
_symmetry.space_group_name_H-M   'P 1'
#
loop_
_entity.id
_entity.type
_entity.pdbx_description
1 polymer ?
#
loop_
_entity_poly.entity_id
_entity_poly.type
_entity_poly.pdbx_seq_one_letter_code
_entity_poly.pdbx_strand_id
1 'polypeptide(L)' 'TAPAGPRRVFVGKASDKSATIVLADAAGKPRLTLTVDATGNPRIEFLDDAGKVIARIPEK' A
#
# COMPACT_ATOMS: atom_id res chain seq x y z
N THR A 1 6.65 4.25 -16.14
CA THR A 1 8.05 4.57 -15.95
C THR A 1 8.28 5.48 -14.76
N ALA A 2 9.08 5.04 -13.86
CA ALA A 2 9.32 5.83 -12.66
C ALA A 2 10.33 6.94 -12.94
N PRO A 3 10.03 8.18 -12.60
CA PRO A 3 11.01 9.25 -12.68
C PRO A 3 12.05 9.08 -11.58
N ALA A 4 13.09 9.85 -11.66
CA ALA A 4 14.06 9.90 -10.60
C ALA A 4 13.38 10.37 -9.31
N GLY A 5 13.87 9.88 -8.18
CA GLY A 5 13.34 10.27 -6.89
C GLY A 5 12.66 9.11 -6.18
N PRO A 6 11.92 9.38 -5.10
CA PRO A 6 11.31 8.33 -4.33
C PRO A 6 10.28 7.55 -5.14
N ARG A 7 10.15 6.28 -4.81
CA ARG A 7 9.15 5.44 -5.45
C ARG A 7 7.77 5.92 -5.04
N ARG A 8 6.94 6.20 -6.05
CA ARG A 8 5.59 6.67 -5.82
C ARG A 8 4.56 5.56 -5.93
N VAL A 9 4.87 4.51 -6.67
CA VAL A 9 3.95 3.39 -6.90
C VAL A 9 4.73 2.10 -6.82
N PHE A 10 4.25 1.17 -6.04
CA PHE A 10 4.81 -0.17 -5.98
C PHE A 10 3.69 -1.17 -6.24
N VAL A 11 3.90 -2.07 -7.18
CA VAL A 11 2.98 -3.16 -7.47
C VAL A 11 3.78 -4.44 -7.44
N GLY A 12 3.37 -5.38 -6.61
CA GLY A 12 4.13 -6.60 -6.51
C GLY A 12 3.45 -7.67 -5.70
N LYS A 13 4.14 -8.80 -5.64
CA LYS A 13 3.69 -9.94 -4.87
C LYS A 13 4.73 -10.21 -3.80
N ALA A 14 4.28 -10.36 -2.57
CA ALA A 14 5.16 -10.69 -1.46
C ALA A 14 5.43 -12.18 -1.43
N SER A 15 6.48 -12.57 -0.70
CA SER A 15 6.86 -13.98 -0.61
C SER A 15 5.81 -14.82 0.10
N ASP A 16 4.91 -14.22 0.84
CA ASP A 16 3.84 -14.92 1.52
C ASP A 16 2.60 -15.10 0.62
N LYS A 17 2.75 -14.85 -0.68
CA LYS A 17 1.69 -14.99 -1.68
C LYS A 17 0.66 -13.89 -1.63
N SER A 18 0.89 -12.83 -0.86
CA SER A 18 0.01 -11.68 -0.91
C SER A 18 0.37 -10.81 -2.12
N ALA A 19 -0.60 -10.07 -2.60
CA ALA A 19 -0.39 -9.11 -3.67
C ALA A 19 -0.68 -7.72 -3.12
N THR A 20 0.11 -6.73 -3.52
CA THR A 20 -0.05 -5.41 -2.95
C THR A 20 0.24 -4.32 -3.97
N ILE A 21 -0.44 -3.19 -3.81
CA ILE A 21 -0.17 -1.96 -4.53
C ILE A 21 -0.02 -0.88 -3.47
N VAL A 22 1.10 -0.16 -3.52
CA VAL A 22 1.37 0.92 -2.58
C VAL A 22 1.50 2.21 -3.35
N LEU A 23 0.79 3.24 -2.90
CA LEU A 23 0.90 4.58 -3.46
C LEU A 23 1.51 5.47 -2.39
N ALA A 24 2.59 6.15 -2.75
CA ALA A 24 3.34 6.97 -1.82
C ALA A 24 3.22 8.44 -2.17
N ASP A 25 3.40 9.31 -1.18
CA ASP A 25 3.40 10.74 -1.43
C ASP A 25 4.74 11.19 -1.99
N ALA A 26 4.88 12.49 -2.24
CA ALA A 26 6.08 13.02 -2.85
C ALA A 26 7.32 12.82 -2.00
N ALA A 27 7.16 12.63 -0.70
CA ALA A 27 8.26 12.36 0.21
C ALA A 27 8.61 10.88 0.28
N GLY A 28 7.88 10.04 -0.44
CA GLY A 28 8.14 8.61 -0.43
C GLY A 28 7.43 7.85 0.66
N LYS A 29 6.55 8.50 1.41
CA LYS A 29 5.85 7.83 2.50
C LYS A 29 4.61 7.13 1.97
N PRO A 30 4.39 5.85 2.31
CA PRO A 30 3.17 5.17 1.88
C PRO A 30 1.93 5.87 2.44
N ARG A 31 0.97 6.13 1.58
CA ARG A 31 -0.26 6.80 1.98
C ARG A 31 -1.50 5.97 1.67
N LEU A 32 -1.38 5.01 0.77
CA LEU A 32 -2.51 4.16 0.38
C LEU A 32 -1.97 2.80 0.01
N THR A 33 -2.54 1.75 0.59
CA THR A 33 -2.17 0.39 0.24
C THR A 33 -3.41 -0.41 -0.11
N LEU A 34 -3.28 -1.21 -1.16
CA LEU A 34 -4.28 -2.19 -1.55
C LEU A 34 -3.61 -3.55 -1.44
N THR A 35 -4.21 -4.45 -0.69
CA THR A 35 -3.58 -5.75 -0.43
C THR A 35 -4.62 -6.86 -0.53
N VAL A 36 -4.20 -7.95 -1.14
CA VAL A 36 -4.94 -9.21 -1.06
C VAL A 36 -4.00 -10.20 -0.39
N ASP A 37 -4.35 -10.67 0.80
CA ASP A 37 -3.44 -11.54 1.52
C ASP A 37 -3.47 -12.97 0.96
N ALA A 38 -2.66 -13.84 1.55
CA ALA A 38 -2.50 -15.19 1.02
C ALA A 38 -3.80 -16.01 1.07
N THR A 39 -4.75 -15.63 1.90
CA THR A 39 -6.02 -16.32 1.99
C THR A 39 -7.10 -15.69 1.12
N GLY A 40 -6.75 -14.63 0.37
CA GLY A 40 -7.69 -14.01 -0.55
C GLY A 40 -8.50 -12.86 0.02
N ASN A 41 -8.16 -12.39 1.22
CA ASN A 41 -8.90 -11.29 1.83
C ASN A 41 -8.38 -9.95 1.29
N PRO A 42 -9.24 -9.16 0.64
CA PRO A 42 -8.81 -7.86 0.12
C PRO A 42 -8.89 -6.79 1.19
N ARG A 43 -8.05 -5.79 1.05
CA ARG A 43 -7.99 -4.70 2.03
C ARG A 43 -7.45 -3.45 1.38
N ILE A 44 -8.05 -2.31 1.71
CA ILE A 44 -7.54 -1.01 1.30
C ILE A 44 -7.32 -0.21 2.57
N GLU A 45 -6.13 0.35 2.73
CA GLU A 45 -5.79 1.11 3.93
C GLU A 45 -5.28 2.48 3.54
N PHE A 46 -5.71 3.48 4.29
CA PHE A 46 -5.26 4.86 4.13
C PHE A 46 -4.37 5.20 5.31
N LEU A 47 -3.25 5.84 5.04
CA LEU A 47 -2.22 6.09 6.04
C LEU A 47 -1.96 7.58 6.17
N ASP A 48 -1.64 8.03 7.39
CA ASP A 48 -1.30 9.43 7.62
C ASP A 48 0.22 9.63 7.48
N ASP A 49 0.69 10.84 7.78
CA ASP A 49 2.10 11.18 7.67
C ASP A 49 2.99 10.29 8.52
N ALA A 50 2.46 9.79 9.63
CA ALA A 50 3.25 8.96 10.53
C ALA A 50 3.22 7.50 10.15
N GLY A 51 2.49 7.15 9.08
CA GLY A 51 2.37 5.75 8.68
C GLY A 51 1.29 4.99 9.42
N LYS A 52 0.42 5.70 10.12
CA LYS A 52 -0.63 5.09 10.90
C LYS A 52 -1.88 4.93 10.05
N VAL A 53 -2.54 3.80 10.16
CA VAL A 53 -3.77 3.54 9.43
C VAL A 53 -4.88 4.42 10.00
N ILE A 54 -5.44 5.29 9.17
CA ILE A 54 -6.50 6.20 9.59
C ILE A 54 -7.86 5.79 9.02
N ALA A 55 -7.88 4.92 8.03
CA ALA A 55 -9.11 4.38 7.49
C ALA A 55 -8.80 3.07 6.80
N ARG A 56 -9.75 2.19 6.77
CA ARG A 56 -9.55 0.88 6.17
C ARG A 56 -10.85 0.35 5.61
N ILE A 57 -10.79 -0.31 4.47
CA ILE A 57 -11.92 -0.95 3.84
C ILE A 57 -11.52 -2.39 3.55
N PRO A 58 -12.26 -3.36 4.02
CA PRO A 58 -13.41 -3.26 4.93
C PRO A 58 -12.96 -2.85 6.32
N GLU A 59 -13.86 -2.35 7.11
CA GLU A 59 -13.53 -1.77 8.41
C GLU A 59 -13.23 -2.79 9.50
N LYS A 60 -13.16 -4.00 9.20
CA LYS A 60 -12.93 -5.04 10.21
C LYS A 60 -11.48 -5.31 10.44
#